data_48ad722cdbed5f6370260f53424c1e0c
#
_entry.id   48ad722cdbed5f6370260f53424c1e0c
#
_cell.length_a   1.000
_cell.length_b   1.000
_cell.length_c   1.000
_cell.angle_alpha   90.00
_cell.angle_beta   90.00
_cell.angle_gamma   90.00
#
_symmetry.space_group_name_H-M   'P 1'
#
loop_
_entity.id
_entity.type
_entity.pdbx_description
1 polymer ?
#
loop_
_entity_poly.entity_id
_entity_poly.type
_entity_poly.pdbx_seq_one_letter_code
_entity_poly.pdbx_strand_id
1 'polypeptide(L)'
;MQNPNKPIWFDKPEEKVTEINVGDASPYKIMVCTPCHSDTSMHYTQAVLKFQQECMIKKIMVSFTLLKSSLVTQGRNLCVAETLNHPDNYTHLLFIDSDIDFEFSTIEKMLKADKDVISCPYPMKMLDWDKVWRRINNKQDAITSAQDLSRAGFTYPIKVKDNHNIIAEKGIIEVTHAPTGCMLIKRKVLEDMIKQYPQLEIFQPTYINGKEEKKPNMYNLW
;
A
#
# COMPACT_ATOMS: atom_id res chain seq x y z
N MET A 1 35.27 -46.51 13.91
CA MET A 1 34.03 -47.30 13.65
C MET A 1 32.89 -46.29 13.35
N GLN A 2 32.44 -46.26 12.12
CA GLN A 2 31.35 -45.38 11.72
C GLN A 2 30.01 -45.92 12.26
N ASN A 3 29.18 -45.05 12.77
CA ASN A 3 27.85 -45.39 13.29
C ASN A 3 26.92 -45.78 12.12
N PRO A 4 26.47 -47.06 12.00
CA PRO A 4 25.71 -47.53 10.86
C PRO A 4 24.29 -46.96 10.75
N ASN A 5 23.83 -46.17 11.71
CA ASN A 5 22.50 -45.58 11.76
C ASN A 5 22.46 -44.08 11.45
N LYS A 6 23.56 -43.47 10.97
CA LYS A 6 23.56 -42.08 10.58
C LYS A 6 23.04 -41.95 9.14
N PRO A 7 21.95 -41.22 8.91
CA PRO A 7 21.42 -41.04 7.55
C PRO A 7 22.44 -40.32 6.65
N ILE A 8 22.64 -40.83 5.44
CA ILE A 8 23.66 -40.40 4.48
C ILE A 8 23.60 -38.91 4.12
N TRP A 9 22.45 -38.23 4.31
CA TRP A 9 22.29 -36.80 4.00
C TRP A 9 22.83 -35.84 5.08
N PHE A 10 23.36 -36.36 6.20
CA PHE A 10 23.99 -35.54 7.24
C PHE A 10 25.46 -35.24 6.98
N ASP A 11 26.08 -35.85 5.98
CA ASP A 11 27.47 -35.63 5.63
C ASP A 11 27.60 -34.65 4.41
N LYS A 12 26.77 -33.61 4.36
CA LYS A 12 27.03 -32.52 3.40
C LYS A 12 28.33 -31.83 3.81
N PRO A 13 29.28 -31.67 2.86
CA PRO A 13 30.44 -30.82 3.11
C PRO A 13 29.95 -29.43 3.55
N GLU A 14 30.62 -28.84 4.53
CA GLU A 14 30.36 -27.44 4.91
C GLU A 14 30.46 -26.59 3.65
N GLU A 15 29.33 -26.17 3.09
CA GLU A 15 29.29 -25.18 2.04
C GLU A 15 29.91 -23.94 2.65
N LYS A 16 31.08 -23.55 2.14
CA LYS A 16 31.63 -22.24 2.43
C LYS A 16 30.57 -21.24 2.07
N VAL A 17 29.98 -20.62 3.08
CA VAL A 17 29.10 -19.47 2.90
C VAL A 17 29.93 -18.43 2.19
N THR A 18 29.75 -18.32 0.89
CA THR A 18 30.31 -17.20 0.12
C THR A 18 29.54 -15.98 0.60
N GLU A 19 30.20 -15.08 1.29
CA GLU A 19 29.62 -13.78 1.62
C GLU A 19 29.21 -13.12 0.30
N ILE A 20 27.93 -13.16 0.00
CA ILE A 20 27.37 -12.42 -1.12
C ILE A 20 27.44 -10.97 -0.68
N ASN A 21 28.31 -10.20 -1.30
CA ASN A 21 28.38 -8.76 -1.10
C ASN A 21 27.05 -8.15 -1.59
N VAL A 22 26.09 -8.10 -0.69
CA VAL A 22 24.78 -7.47 -0.91
C VAL A 22 25.08 -5.98 -0.82
N GLY A 23 25.32 -5.31 -1.96
CA GLY A 23 25.54 -3.87 -2.00
C GLY A 23 24.47 -3.12 -1.19
N ASP A 24 24.62 -1.82 -0.99
CA ASP A 24 23.83 -1.02 -0.06
C ASP A 24 22.32 -1.27 -0.16
N ALA A 25 21.70 -1.53 0.99
CA ALA A 25 20.25 -1.70 1.09
C ALA A 25 19.54 -0.39 0.73
N SER A 26 18.36 -0.50 0.13
CA SER A 26 17.51 0.67 -0.12
C SER A 26 17.17 1.38 1.19
N PRO A 27 17.10 2.73 1.21
CA PRO A 27 16.63 3.46 2.39
C PRO A 27 15.13 3.23 2.68
N TYR A 28 14.40 2.68 1.71
CA TYR A 28 12.96 2.45 1.85
C TYR A 28 12.67 1.10 2.50
N LYS A 29 11.81 1.14 3.51
CA LYS A 29 11.22 -0.02 4.16
C LYS A 29 9.71 0.15 4.13
N ILE A 30 8.98 -0.73 3.48
CA ILE A 30 7.56 -0.56 3.19
C ILE A 30 6.74 -1.63 3.89
N MET A 31 5.78 -1.21 4.72
CA MET A 31 4.71 -2.07 5.19
C MET A 31 3.52 -1.93 4.25
N VAL A 32 3.21 -2.96 3.48
CA VAL A 32 2.01 -3.02 2.64
C VAL A 32 0.86 -3.56 3.48
N CYS A 33 -0.18 -2.77 3.62
CA CYS A 33 -1.36 -3.12 4.40
C CYS A 33 -2.60 -3.18 3.52
N THR A 34 -3.29 -4.31 3.59
CA THR A 34 -4.50 -4.58 2.82
C THR A 34 -5.64 -4.95 3.76
N PRO A 35 -6.44 -3.97 4.19
CA PRO A 35 -7.70 -4.28 4.86
C PRO A 35 -8.65 -4.92 3.86
N CYS A 36 -9.17 -6.11 4.18
CA CYS A 36 -10.11 -6.82 3.33
C CYS A 36 -11.32 -7.30 4.13
N HIS A 37 -12.48 -7.38 3.48
CA HIS A 37 -13.70 -7.90 4.10
C HIS A 37 -13.74 -9.43 4.01
N SER A 38 -13.46 -9.99 2.85
CA SER A 38 -13.51 -11.43 2.58
C SER A 38 -12.26 -11.92 1.86
N ASP A 39 -12.15 -11.63 0.59
CA ASP A 39 -11.16 -12.20 -0.32
C ASP A 39 -10.34 -11.11 -1.02
N THR A 40 -9.22 -11.54 -1.59
CA THR A 40 -8.42 -10.69 -2.48
C THR A 40 -8.70 -11.05 -3.93
N SER A 41 -8.69 -10.06 -4.82
CA SER A 41 -8.83 -10.32 -6.24
C SER A 41 -7.58 -11.01 -6.80
N MET A 42 -7.76 -11.78 -7.89
CA MET A 42 -6.63 -12.40 -8.58
C MET A 42 -5.63 -11.36 -9.11
N HIS A 43 -6.13 -10.22 -9.60
CA HIS A 43 -5.27 -9.12 -10.08
C HIS A 43 -4.43 -8.54 -8.96
N TYR A 44 -5.03 -8.26 -7.79
CA TYR A 44 -4.29 -7.85 -6.60
C TYR A 44 -3.20 -8.86 -6.22
N THR A 45 -3.54 -10.14 -6.18
CA THR A 45 -2.59 -11.20 -5.80
C THR A 45 -1.40 -11.26 -6.76
N GLN A 46 -1.66 -11.16 -8.07
CA GLN A 46 -0.59 -11.11 -9.08
C GLN A 46 0.27 -9.84 -8.94
N ALA A 47 -0.35 -8.69 -8.68
CA ALA A 47 0.36 -7.42 -8.48
C ALA A 47 1.29 -7.49 -7.26
N VAL A 48 0.81 -8.04 -6.14
CA VAL A 48 1.60 -8.22 -4.91
C VAL A 48 2.82 -9.11 -5.14
N LEU A 49 2.66 -10.25 -5.84
CA LEU A 49 3.78 -11.15 -6.14
C LEU A 49 4.84 -10.48 -7.03
N LYS A 50 4.42 -9.74 -8.06
CA LYS A 50 5.32 -8.96 -8.91
C LYS A 50 6.01 -7.85 -8.11
N PHE A 51 5.25 -7.14 -7.28
CA PHE A 51 5.78 -6.07 -6.43
C PHE A 51 6.84 -6.59 -5.46
N GLN A 52 6.59 -7.73 -4.81
CA GLN A 52 7.56 -8.38 -3.94
C GLN A 52 8.86 -8.71 -4.70
N GLN A 53 8.74 -9.27 -5.90
CA GLN A 53 9.87 -9.63 -6.76
C GLN A 53 10.72 -8.40 -7.11
N GLU A 54 10.07 -7.30 -7.53
CA GLU A 54 10.76 -6.04 -7.82
C GLU A 54 11.42 -5.41 -6.57
N CYS A 55 10.75 -5.47 -5.42
CA CYS A 55 11.32 -5.02 -4.16
C CYS A 55 12.60 -5.80 -3.81
N MET A 56 12.62 -7.12 -4.00
CA MET A 56 13.81 -7.95 -3.78
C MET A 56 14.95 -7.52 -4.72
N ILE A 57 14.68 -7.34 -6.01
CA ILE A 57 15.67 -6.88 -7.01
C ILE A 57 16.24 -5.51 -6.61
N LYS A 58 15.38 -4.60 -6.15
CA LYS A 58 15.75 -3.22 -5.75
C LYS A 58 16.25 -3.13 -4.31
N LYS A 59 16.35 -4.24 -3.59
CA LYS A 59 16.77 -4.31 -2.18
C LYS A 59 15.91 -3.45 -1.24
N ILE A 60 14.65 -3.28 -1.56
CA ILE A 60 13.66 -2.61 -0.73
C ILE A 60 13.09 -3.64 0.24
N MET A 61 13.19 -3.38 1.54
CA MET A 61 12.53 -4.21 2.55
C MET A 61 11.02 -4.02 2.44
N VAL A 62 10.28 -5.11 2.28
CA VAL A 62 8.82 -5.09 2.21
C VAL A 62 8.23 -6.21 3.06
N SER A 63 7.15 -5.89 3.77
CA SER A 63 6.28 -6.88 4.41
C SER A 63 4.82 -6.60 4.05
N PHE A 64 4.02 -7.64 4.14
CA PHE A 64 2.60 -7.61 3.75
C PHE A 64 1.74 -8.01 4.94
N THR A 65 0.77 -7.17 5.26
CA THR A 65 -0.25 -7.43 6.27
C THR A 65 -1.62 -7.42 5.60
N LEU A 66 -2.22 -8.59 5.47
CA LEU A 66 -3.60 -8.76 5.04
C LEU A 66 -4.46 -8.89 6.29
N LEU A 67 -5.38 -7.95 6.48
CA LEU A 67 -6.16 -7.87 7.70
C LEU A 67 -7.65 -7.96 7.38
N LYS A 68 -8.28 -9.05 7.85
CA LYS A 68 -9.73 -9.21 7.71
C LYS A 68 -10.44 -8.35 8.73
N SER A 69 -11.28 -7.43 8.27
CA SER A 69 -12.07 -6.54 9.11
C SER A 69 -13.44 -6.28 8.49
N SER A 70 -14.47 -6.30 9.33
CA SER A 70 -15.83 -5.92 8.91
C SER A 70 -15.98 -4.41 8.73
N LEU A 71 -15.16 -3.62 9.42
CA LEU A 71 -15.12 -2.16 9.33
C LEU A 71 -13.77 -1.75 8.73
N VAL A 72 -13.81 -1.13 7.56
CA VAL A 72 -12.59 -0.72 6.84
C VAL A 72 -11.76 0.30 7.64
N THR A 73 -12.42 1.22 8.34
CA THR A 73 -11.75 2.21 9.20
C THR A 73 -10.99 1.54 10.34
N GLN A 74 -11.61 0.59 11.03
CA GLN A 74 -10.94 -0.20 12.07
C GLN A 74 -9.76 -1.01 11.51
N GLY A 75 -9.95 -1.62 10.35
CA GLY A 75 -8.88 -2.34 9.65
C GLY A 75 -7.68 -1.44 9.36
N ARG A 76 -7.91 -0.21 8.90
CA ARG A 76 -6.83 0.77 8.66
C ARG A 76 -6.14 1.20 9.94
N ASN A 77 -6.88 1.45 11.02
CA ASN A 77 -6.29 1.78 12.33
C ASN A 77 -5.39 0.65 12.86
N LEU A 78 -5.81 -0.61 12.69
CA LEU A 78 -5.00 -1.78 13.04
C LEU A 78 -3.72 -1.86 12.19
N CYS A 79 -3.81 -1.57 10.89
CA CYS A 79 -2.65 -1.51 10.01
C CYS A 79 -1.63 -0.45 10.41
N VAL A 80 -2.11 0.72 10.87
CA VAL A 80 -1.22 1.77 11.43
C VAL A 80 -0.52 1.28 12.67
N ALA A 81 -1.27 0.71 13.62
CA ALA A 81 -0.69 0.17 14.84
C ALA A 81 0.34 -0.92 14.53
N GLU A 82 0.07 -1.81 13.58
CA GLU A 82 0.99 -2.85 13.14
C GLU A 82 2.29 -2.25 12.58
N THR A 83 2.16 -1.25 11.70
CA THR A 83 3.31 -0.56 11.10
C THR A 83 4.18 0.13 12.15
N LEU A 84 3.56 0.80 13.12
CA LEU A 84 4.28 1.55 14.16
C LEU A 84 4.92 0.66 15.22
N ASN A 85 4.32 -0.51 15.50
CA ASN A 85 4.83 -1.45 16.51
C ASN A 85 5.85 -2.45 15.94
N HIS A 86 6.01 -2.52 14.62
CA HIS A 86 6.87 -3.53 14.01
C HIS A 86 8.35 -3.26 14.30
N PRO A 87 9.13 -4.28 14.72
CA PRO A 87 10.54 -4.13 15.11
C PRO A 87 11.45 -3.64 13.97
N ASP A 88 11.10 -3.89 12.71
CA ASP A 88 11.91 -3.48 11.55
C ASP A 88 11.83 -1.98 11.25
N ASN A 89 11.00 -1.22 11.96
CA ASN A 89 10.86 0.23 11.81
C ASN A 89 10.66 0.65 10.34
N TYR A 90 9.54 0.21 9.74
CA TYR A 90 9.17 0.60 8.38
C TYR A 90 9.14 2.11 8.21
N THR A 91 9.69 2.60 7.09
CA THR A 91 9.74 4.03 6.77
C THR A 91 8.43 4.53 6.19
N HIS A 92 7.66 3.63 5.58
CA HIS A 92 6.41 3.93 4.88
C HIS A 92 5.35 2.88 5.16
N LEU A 93 4.12 3.32 5.28
CA LEU A 93 2.91 2.52 5.19
C LEU A 93 2.33 2.68 3.79
N LEU A 94 2.08 1.59 3.10
CA LEU A 94 1.41 1.55 1.81
C LEU A 94 0.07 0.83 1.95
N PHE A 95 -1.03 1.57 1.87
CA PHE A 95 -2.35 0.96 1.72
C PHE A 95 -2.58 0.56 0.28
N ILE A 96 -3.01 -0.69 0.07
CA ILE A 96 -3.54 -1.19 -1.19
C ILE A 96 -4.83 -1.94 -0.88
N ASP A 97 -5.95 -1.54 -1.47
CA ASP A 97 -7.21 -2.27 -1.32
C ASP A 97 -7.15 -3.61 -2.07
N SER A 98 -7.85 -4.62 -1.54
CA SER A 98 -7.77 -6.03 -1.97
C SER A 98 -8.23 -6.31 -3.40
N ASP A 99 -8.73 -5.31 -4.09
CA ASP A 99 -9.27 -5.38 -5.46
C ASP A 99 -8.57 -4.42 -6.44
N ILE A 100 -7.46 -3.81 -6.03
CA ILE A 100 -6.67 -2.90 -6.87
C ILE A 100 -5.50 -3.66 -7.49
N ASP A 101 -5.39 -3.56 -8.82
CA ASP A 101 -4.19 -3.91 -9.58
C ASP A 101 -3.23 -2.72 -9.59
N PHE A 102 -1.94 -2.98 -9.38
CA PHE A 102 -0.93 -1.94 -9.33
C PHE A 102 0.43 -2.43 -9.84
N GLU A 103 1.27 -1.50 -10.26
CA GLU A 103 2.60 -1.79 -10.74
C GLU A 103 3.67 -1.21 -9.80
N PHE A 104 4.82 -1.88 -9.71
CA PHE A 104 5.98 -1.39 -8.97
C PHE A 104 6.39 0.01 -9.42
N SER A 105 6.38 0.29 -10.73
CA SER A 105 6.71 1.59 -11.30
C SER A 105 5.88 2.75 -10.73
N THR A 106 4.63 2.50 -10.40
CA THR A 106 3.74 3.48 -9.76
C THR A 106 4.20 3.78 -8.34
N ILE A 107 4.45 2.74 -7.54
CA ILE A 107 4.92 2.90 -6.16
C ILE A 107 6.32 3.51 -6.12
N GLU A 108 7.19 3.14 -7.05
CA GLU A 108 8.53 3.75 -7.17
C GLU A 108 8.44 5.26 -7.45
N LYS A 109 7.52 5.70 -8.32
CA LYS A 109 7.27 7.13 -8.55
C LYS A 109 6.77 7.84 -7.29
N MET A 110 5.88 7.18 -6.52
CA MET A 110 5.37 7.72 -5.25
C MET A 110 6.51 7.88 -4.23
N LEU A 111 7.39 6.91 -4.11
CA LEU A 111 8.58 6.98 -3.24
C LEU A 111 9.53 8.12 -3.67
N LYS A 112 9.85 8.20 -4.97
CA LYS A 112 10.72 9.25 -5.53
C LYS A 112 10.14 10.66 -5.43
N ALA A 113 8.81 10.77 -5.36
CA ALA A 113 8.14 12.06 -5.16
C ALA A 113 8.35 12.62 -3.75
N ASP A 114 8.74 11.78 -2.80
CA ASP A 114 9.09 12.12 -1.42
C ASP A 114 8.04 12.99 -0.69
N LYS A 115 6.77 12.80 -0.99
CA LYS A 115 5.66 13.49 -0.31
C LYS A 115 5.32 12.79 0.99
N ASP A 116 4.82 13.55 1.96
CA ASP A 116 4.43 13.02 3.26
C ASP A 116 3.26 12.04 3.15
N VAL A 117 2.28 12.38 2.30
CA VAL A 117 1.18 11.51 1.88
C VAL A 117 1.01 11.65 0.37
N ILE A 118 0.96 10.55 -0.34
CA ILE A 118 0.72 10.52 -1.78
C ILE A 118 -0.19 9.34 -2.13
N SER A 119 -1.13 9.55 -3.04
CA SER A 119 -2.07 8.52 -3.48
C SER A 119 -2.05 8.39 -5.00
N CYS A 120 -2.21 7.16 -5.49
CA CYS A 120 -2.48 6.91 -6.90
C CYS A 120 -4.01 6.88 -7.10
N PRO A 121 -4.58 7.76 -7.94
CA PRO A 121 -6.00 7.72 -8.23
C PRO A 121 -6.34 6.51 -9.10
N TYR A 122 -7.46 5.89 -8.80
CA TYR A 122 -8.05 4.79 -9.57
C TYR A 122 -9.51 5.11 -9.88
N PRO A 123 -10.06 4.59 -11.00
CA PRO A 123 -11.44 4.85 -11.37
C PRO A 123 -12.40 4.15 -10.42
N MET A 124 -13.53 4.77 -10.16
CA MET A 124 -14.65 4.12 -9.49
C MET A 124 -15.17 2.96 -10.37
N LYS A 125 -15.73 1.91 -9.75
CA LYS A 125 -16.24 0.71 -10.43
C LYS A 125 -17.49 0.95 -11.29
N MET A 126 -17.90 2.20 -11.46
CA MET A 126 -19.08 2.58 -12.25
C MET A 126 -18.67 3.47 -13.40
N LEU A 127 -19.27 3.22 -14.58
CA LEU A 127 -19.21 4.13 -15.72
C LEU A 127 -20.37 5.11 -15.64
N ASP A 128 -20.04 6.40 -15.70
CA ASP A 128 -21.03 7.46 -15.82
C ASP A 128 -21.38 7.68 -17.30
N TRP A 129 -22.47 7.03 -17.74
CA TRP A 129 -22.94 7.11 -19.12
C TRP A 129 -23.43 8.50 -19.52
N ASP A 130 -23.97 9.28 -18.59
CA ASP A 130 -24.37 10.67 -18.85
C ASP A 130 -23.15 11.54 -19.09
N LYS A 131 -22.06 11.27 -18.41
CA LYS A 131 -20.77 11.94 -18.62
C LYS A 131 -20.19 11.58 -20.00
N VAL A 132 -20.27 10.30 -20.40
CA VAL A 132 -19.87 9.85 -21.74
C VAL A 132 -20.69 10.59 -22.80
N TRP A 133 -22.01 10.59 -22.65
CA TRP A 133 -22.92 11.23 -23.59
C TRP A 133 -22.66 12.72 -23.74
N ARG A 134 -22.47 13.43 -22.62
CA ARG A 134 -22.14 14.87 -22.63
C ARG A 134 -20.84 15.15 -23.37
N ARG A 135 -19.78 14.33 -23.15
CA ARG A 135 -18.49 14.50 -23.81
C ARG A 135 -18.56 14.28 -25.33
N ILE A 136 -19.28 13.27 -25.78
CA ILE A 136 -19.52 13.03 -27.21
C ILE A 136 -20.22 14.24 -27.85
N ASN A 137 -21.26 14.76 -27.21
CA ASN A 137 -22.06 15.83 -27.79
C ASN A 137 -21.35 17.21 -27.77
N ASN A 138 -20.53 17.45 -26.77
CA ASN A 138 -19.82 18.74 -26.65
C ASN A 138 -18.63 18.89 -27.59
N LYS A 139 -18.24 17.83 -28.32
CA LYS A 139 -17.12 17.82 -29.29
C LYS A 139 -15.80 18.39 -28.74
N GLN A 140 -15.69 18.55 -27.41
CA GLN A 140 -14.51 19.14 -26.75
C GLN A 140 -13.37 18.14 -26.58
N ASP A 141 -13.70 16.84 -26.50
CA ASP A 141 -12.73 15.78 -26.37
C ASP A 141 -12.64 15.00 -27.68
N ALA A 142 -11.42 14.80 -28.21
CA ALA A 142 -11.19 13.92 -29.35
C ALA A 142 -11.34 12.47 -28.90
N ILE A 143 -12.57 11.94 -28.91
CA ILE A 143 -12.84 10.52 -28.69
C ILE A 143 -12.61 9.82 -30.03
N THR A 144 -11.44 9.22 -30.20
CA THR A 144 -10.99 8.60 -31.45
C THR A 144 -10.94 7.07 -31.37
N SER A 145 -11.10 6.50 -30.18
CA SER A 145 -11.03 5.06 -29.95
C SER A 145 -12.06 4.59 -28.92
N ALA A 146 -12.34 3.27 -28.92
CA ALA A 146 -13.17 2.64 -27.88
C ALA A 146 -12.56 2.80 -26.48
N GLN A 147 -11.23 2.93 -26.40
CA GLN A 147 -10.53 3.15 -25.15
C GLN A 147 -10.74 4.58 -24.62
N ASP A 148 -10.76 5.58 -25.49
CA ASP A 148 -11.10 6.95 -25.13
C ASP A 148 -12.55 7.05 -24.66
N LEU A 149 -13.45 6.31 -25.31
CA LEU A 149 -14.86 6.24 -24.94
C LEU A 149 -15.05 5.69 -23.52
N SER A 150 -14.37 4.60 -23.17
CA SER A 150 -14.43 4.04 -21.83
C SER A 150 -13.87 5.00 -20.77
N ARG A 151 -12.73 5.65 -21.06
CA ARG A 151 -12.11 6.65 -20.18
C ARG A 151 -12.99 7.88 -19.96
N ALA A 152 -13.78 8.24 -20.97
CA ALA A 152 -14.71 9.37 -20.85
C ALA A 152 -15.73 9.23 -19.73
N GLY A 153 -16.11 7.99 -19.39
CA GLY A 153 -17.06 7.68 -18.30
C GLY A 153 -16.43 7.47 -16.94
N PHE A 154 -15.11 7.42 -16.82
CA PHE A 154 -14.46 7.20 -15.54
C PHE A 154 -14.60 8.40 -14.61
N THR A 155 -14.91 8.10 -13.36
CA THR A 155 -14.90 9.06 -12.27
C THR A 155 -13.86 8.60 -11.24
N TYR A 156 -13.05 9.56 -10.77
CA TYR A 156 -12.00 9.31 -9.79
C TYR A 156 -12.37 9.92 -8.44
N PRO A 157 -12.17 9.21 -7.32
CA PRO A 157 -12.51 9.71 -5.98
C PRO A 157 -11.45 10.69 -5.47
N ILE A 158 -11.24 11.77 -6.22
CA ILE A 158 -10.30 12.85 -5.86
C ILE A 158 -11.03 14.19 -5.83
N LYS A 159 -10.60 15.09 -4.94
CA LYS A 159 -11.05 16.47 -4.93
C LYS A 159 -9.84 17.38 -5.00
N VAL A 160 -9.69 18.09 -6.11
CA VAL A 160 -8.62 19.05 -6.31
C VAL A 160 -8.85 20.32 -5.46
N LYS A 161 -7.79 21.03 -5.15
CA LYS A 161 -7.85 22.25 -4.34
C LYS A 161 -8.54 23.40 -5.09
N ASP A 162 -8.24 23.54 -6.38
CA ASP A 162 -8.83 24.51 -7.29
C ASP A 162 -9.14 23.84 -8.63
N ASN A 163 -10.42 23.81 -8.99
CA ASN A 163 -10.86 23.20 -10.26
C ASN A 163 -10.50 24.05 -11.50
N HIS A 164 -10.16 25.33 -11.32
CA HIS A 164 -9.85 26.24 -12.41
C HIS A 164 -8.35 26.33 -12.70
N ASN A 165 -7.52 25.95 -11.71
CA ASN A 165 -6.07 26.06 -11.83
C ASN A 165 -5.39 24.78 -11.30
N ILE A 166 -5.44 23.71 -12.08
CA ILE A 166 -4.79 22.44 -11.74
C ILE A 166 -3.33 22.49 -12.23
N ILE A 167 -2.40 22.61 -11.31
CA ILE A 167 -0.97 22.59 -11.62
C ILE A 167 -0.47 21.15 -11.37
N ALA A 168 0.01 20.52 -12.43
CA ALA A 168 0.66 19.21 -12.35
C ALA A 168 2.19 19.38 -12.43
N GLU A 169 2.88 18.98 -11.38
CA GLU A 169 4.34 18.94 -11.35
C GLU A 169 4.81 17.48 -11.46
N LYS A 170 5.51 17.13 -12.54
CA LYS A 170 5.99 15.76 -12.82
C LYS A 170 4.89 14.70 -12.73
N GLY A 171 3.66 15.08 -13.12
CA GLY A 171 2.48 14.20 -13.06
C GLY A 171 1.84 14.08 -11.68
N ILE A 172 2.20 14.93 -10.75
CA ILE A 172 1.63 14.97 -9.38
C ILE A 172 0.83 16.26 -9.24
N ILE A 173 -0.36 16.16 -8.65
CA ILE A 173 -1.25 17.28 -8.36
C ILE A 173 -1.52 17.37 -6.86
N GLU A 174 -1.67 18.59 -6.35
CA GLU A 174 -2.13 18.79 -4.97
C GLU A 174 -3.65 18.63 -4.90
N VAL A 175 -4.11 17.85 -3.93
CA VAL A 175 -5.54 17.54 -3.75
C VAL A 175 -5.96 17.78 -2.31
N THR A 176 -7.24 18.08 -2.09
CA THR A 176 -7.82 18.16 -0.74
C THR A 176 -8.35 16.83 -0.25
N HIS A 177 -8.71 15.93 -1.19
CA HIS A 177 -9.14 14.57 -0.87
C HIS A 177 -8.49 13.60 -1.87
N ALA A 178 -7.88 12.57 -1.35
CA ALA A 178 -7.25 11.50 -2.12
C ALA A 178 -7.81 10.14 -1.71
N PRO A 179 -7.93 9.18 -2.65
CA PRO A 179 -8.40 7.83 -2.33
C PRO A 179 -7.36 7.06 -1.52
N THR A 180 -7.82 6.27 -0.57
CA THR A 180 -6.96 5.46 0.31
C THR A 180 -6.61 4.08 -0.25
N GLY A 181 -7.26 3.64 -1.33
CA GLY A 181 -7.07 2.29 -1.88
C GLY A 181 -5.71 2.06 -2.56
N CYS A 182 -4.95 3.13 -2.84
CA CYS A 182 -3.53 3.05 -3.18
C CYS A 182 -2.86 4.31 -2.64
N MET A 183 -2.43 4.28 -1.37
CA MET A 183 -1.91 5.45 -0.66
C MET A 183 -0.64 5.11 0.11
N LEU A 184 0.42 5.88 -0.16
CA LEU A 184 1.71 5.79 0.54
C LEU A 184 1.81 6.92 1.55
N ILE A 185 2.15 6.57 2.80
CA ILE A 185 2.24 7.50 3.93
C ILE A 185 3.61 7.31 4.59
N LYS A 186 4.36 8.37 4.79
CA LYS A 186 5.59 8.30 5.59
C LYS A 186 5.26 7.96 7.05
N ARG A 187 6.04 7.09 7.67
CA ARG A 187 5.91 6.75 9.09
C ARG A 187 5.81 8.00 9.99
N LYS A 188 6.64 8.99 9.71
CA LYS A 188 6.68 10.26 10.46
C LYS A 188 5.31 10.94 10.54
N VAL A 189 4.51 10.89 9.48
CA VAL A 189 3.16 11.48 9.48
C VAL A 189 2.29 10.80 10.53
N LEU A 190 2.32 9.48 10.60
CA LEU A 190 1.53 8.71 11.57
C LEU A 190 1.98 9.02 13.01
N GLU A 191 3.28 9.11 13.23
CA GLU A 191 3.85 9.47 14.53
C GLU A 191 3.47 10.91 14.94
N ASP A 192 3.51 11.85 14.02
CA ASP A 192 3.11 13.24 14.27
C ASP A 192 1.61 13.37 14.54
N MET A 193 0.76 12.61 13.81
CA MET A 193 -0.69 12.54 14.04
C MET A 193 -1.01 12.03 15.46
N ILE A 194 -0.36 10.96 15.89
CA ILE A 194 -0.56 10.41 17.23
C ILE A 194 -0.16 11.42 18.32
N LYS A 195 0.95 12.13 18.13
CA LYS A 195 1.39 13.20 19.06
C LYS A 195 0.43 14.38 19.09
N GLN A 196 -0.09 14.77 17.93
CA GLN A 196 -0.98 15.92 17.79
C GLN A 196 -2.39 15.63 18.30
N TYR A 197 -2.84 14.38 18.21
CA TYR A 197 -4.21 13.97 18.54
C TYR A 197 -4.24 12.80 19.54
N PRO A 198 -3.66 12.97 20.74
CA PRO A 198 -3.63 11.91 21.75
C PRO A 198 -5.02 11.46 22.21
N GLN A 199 -6.03 12.33 22.10
CA GLN A 199 -7.42 12.04 22.44
C GLN A 199 -8.07 11.00 21.49
N LEU A 200 -7.45 10.68 20.35
CA LEU A 200 -7.93 9.65 19.43
C LEU A 200 -7.43 8.24 19.80
N GLU A 201 -6.67 8.12 20.89
CA GLU A 201 -6.26 6.81 21.37
C GLU A 201 -7.48 5.97 21.75
N ILE A 202 -7.51 4.73 21.24
CA ILE A 202 -8.58 3.77 21.53
C ILE A 202 -8.02 2.54 22.22
N PHE A 203 -8.84 1.94 23.08
CA PHE A 203 -8.51 0.66 23.67
C PHE A 203 -8.96 -0.46 22.73
N GLN A 204 -8.00 -1.20 22.21
CA GLN A 204 -8.24 -2.43 21.45
C GLN A 204 -7.64 -3.59 22.24
N PRO A 205 -8.46 -4.41 22.91
CA PRO A 205 -7.94 -5.57 23.62
C PRO A 205 -7.35 -6.58 22.62
N THR A 206 -6.20 -7.08 22.95
CA THR A 206 -5.58 -8.22 22.28
C THR A 206 -5.32 -9.31 23.30
N TYR A 207 -5.41 -10.57 22.92
CA TYR A 207 -5.18 -11.68 23.83
C TYR A 207 -3.89 -12.40 23.43
N ILE A 208 -2.88 -12.31 24.29
CA ILE A 208 -1.60 -13.01 24.12
C ILE A 208 -1.50 -14.02 25.25
N ASN A 209 -1.34 -15.30 24.89
CA ASN A 209 -1.27 -16.42 25.85
C ASN A 209 -2.45 -16.44 26.86
N GLY A 210 -3.64 -16.06 26.40
CA GLY A 210 -4.86 -16.05 27.23
C GLY A 210 -4.96 -14.84 28.18
N LYS A 211 -4.03 -13.88 28.12
CA LYS A 211 -4.10 -12.61 28.86
C LYS A 211 -4.51 -11.50 27.94
N GLU A 212 -5.38 -10.63 28.43
CA GLU A 212 -5.78 -9.41 27.74
C GLU A 212 -4.65 -8.38 27.86
N GLU A 213 -4.20 -7.88 26.72
CA GLU A 213 -3.17 -6.84 26.64
C GLU A 213 -3.68 -5.68 25.77
N LYS A 214 -3.27 -4.46 26.08
CA LYS A 214 -3.55 -3.29 25.25
C LYS A 214 -2.61 -3.30 24.04
N LYS A 215 -3.16 -3.25 22.82
CA LYS A 215 -2.35 -3.04 21.63
C LYS A 215 -1.81 -1.61 21.63
N PRO A 216 -0.47 -1.41 21.63
CA PRO A 216 0.10 -0.06 21.60
C PRO A 216 -0.17 0.64 20.26
N ASN A 217 -0.07 1.97 20.26
CA ASN A 217 -0.25 2.82 19.07
C ASN A 217 -1.60 2.61 18.35
N MET A 218 -2.64 2.26 19.09
CA MET A 218 -3.98 2.08 18.54
C MET A 218 -4.76 3.39 18.64
N TYR A 219 -5.00 4.02 17.47
CA TYR A 219 -5.65 5.32 17.36
C TYR A 219 -6.74 5.29 16.28
N ASN A 220 -7.79 6.08 16.48
CA ASN A 220 -8.89 6.22 15.53
C ASN A 220 -8.56 7.34 14.52
N LEU A 221 -7.67 7.04 13.58
CA LEU A 221 -7.18 7.99 12.58
C LEU A 221 -7.99 7.95 11.27
N TRP A 222 -8.85 6.95 11.09
CA TRP A 222 -9.73 6.72 9.92
C TRP A 222 -11.19 6.63 10.31
#